data_9ba205085125841a41d8b00eb354d84d
#
_entry.id   9ba205085125841a41d8b00eb354d84d
#
_cell.length_a   1.000
_cell.length_b   1.000
_cell.length_c   1.000
_cell.angle_alpha   90.00
_cell.angle_beta   90.00
_cell.angle_gamma   90.00
#
_symmetry.space_group_name_H-M   'P 1'
#
loop_
_entity.id
_entity.type
_entity.pdbx_description
1 polymer ?
#
loop_
_entity_poly.entity_id
_entity_poly.type
_entity_poly.pdbx_seq_one_letter_code
_entity_poly.pdbx_strand_id
1 'polypeptide(L)'
;VDGSDFNEQDLAAVVSVASTAAMAIENTRLQQTILDAYKSTIKTLAAAIDAKDPYTCGHSQRVMEYALMAGTSFSLSGEDMEVLEHAAILHDIGKISVDDRILNKPGPLAPDEWEKIRAHPVVGANMIKDIPFLGKASELVRHHHEWYNGKGYPGGLEGEGIPMGARL
;
A
#
# COMPACT_ATOMS: atom_id res chain seq x y z
N VAL A 1 43.34 1.16 39.14
CA VAL A 1 43.13 0.48 37.86
C VAL A 1 44.07 -0.68 37.85
N ASP A 2 43.58 -1.87 38.13
CA ASP A 2 44.33 -3.10 38.12
C ASP A 2 44.75 -3.36 36.66
N GLY A 3 46.09 -3.38 36.41
CA GLY A 3 46.64 -3.53 35.07
C GLY A 3 46.64 -5.02 34.65
N SER A 4 45.46 -5.62 34.56
CA SER A 4 45.35 -6.92 33.93
C SER A 4 45.46 -6.73 32.41
N ASP A 5 46.55 -7.23 31.83
CA ASP A 5 46.72 -7.26 30.37
C ASP A 5 45.59 -8.09 29.73
N PHE A 6 45.06 -7.61 28.61
CA PHE A 6 44.10 -8.36 27.80
C PHE A 6 44.68 -9.72 27.42
N ASN A 7 43.93 -10.79 27.68
CA ASN A 7 44.32 -12.14 27.34
C ASN A 7 43.59 -12.68 26.09
N GLU A 8 43.93 -13.85 25.61
CA GLU A 8 43.30 -14.47 24.40
C GLU A 8 41.81 -14.72 24.57
N GLN A 9 41.32 -14.96 25.80
CA GLN A 9 39.87 -15.14 26.05
C GLN A 9 39.13 -13.82 25.94
N ASP A 10 39.72 -12.72 26.40
CA ASP A 10 39.12 -11.37 26.23
C ASP A 10 39.06 -11.00 24.77
N LEU A 11 40.11 -11.29 24.00
CA LEU A 11 40.15 -11.07 22.57
C LEU A 11 39.04 -11.88 21.86
N ALA A 12 38.90 -13.18 22.18
CA ALA A 12 37.89 -14.04 21.62
C ALA A 12 36.47 -13.53 21.95
N ALA A 13 36.24 -13.07 23.17
CA ALA A 13 34.97 -12.49 23.58
C ALA A 13 34.65 -11.21 22.79
N VAL A 14 35.60 -10.30 22.66
CA VAL A 14 35.43 -9.06 21.87
C VAL A 14 35.17 -9.36 20.42
N VAL A 15 35.90 -10.27 19.79
CA VAL A 15 35.65 -10.70 18.39
C VAL A 15 34.25 -11.30 18.21
N SER A 16 33.82 -12.15 19.16
CA SER A 16 32.48 -12.74 19.13
C SER A 16 31.39 -11.67 19.19
N VAL A 17 31.49 -10.71 20.12
CA VAL A 17 30.54 -9.61 20.26
C VAL A 17 30.55 -8.72 19.01
N ALA A 18 31.76 -8.36 18.51
CA ALA A 18 31.87 -7.57 17.30
C ALA A 18 31.26 -8.26 16.08
N SER A 19 31.47 -9.56 15.92
CA SER A 19 30.87 -10.34 14.83
C SER A 19 29.35 -10.38 14.93
N THR A 20 28.81 -10.59 16.14
CA THR A 20 27.36 -10.57 16.36
C THR A 20 26.76 -9.18 16.07
N ALA A 21 27.41 -8.13 16.53
CA ALA A 21 26.98 -6.76 16.25
C ALA A 21 27.04 -6.43 14.75
N ALA A 22 28.09 -6.84 14.05
CA ALA A 22 28.20 -6.66 12.60
C ALA A 22 27.07 -7.37 11.84
N MET A 23 26.76 -8.61 12.22
CA MET A 23 25.63 -9.35 11.63
C MET A 23 24.29 -8.67 11.92
N ALA A 24 24.06 -8.17 13.13
CA ALA A 24 22.83 -7.45 13.48
C ALA A 24 22.68 -6.16 12.67
N ILE A 25 23.74 -5.39 12.52
CA ILE A 25 23.75 -4.16 11.70
C ILE A 25 23.47 -4.49 10.24
N GLU A 26 24.14 -5.50 9.68
CA GLU A 26 23.93 -5.90 8.29
C GLU A 26 22.50 -6.42 8.04
N ASN A 27 21.94 -7.22 8.94
CA ASN A 27 20.55 -7.64 8.86
C ASN A 27 19.58 -6.45 8.86
N THR A 28 19.79 -5.48 9.73
CA THR A 28 18.95 -4.27 9.76
C THR A 28 19.06 -3.49 8.46
N ARG A 29 20.27 -3.36 7.90
CA ARG A 29 20.52 -2.69 6.63
C ARG A 29 19.84 -3.41 5.46
N LEU A 30 19.93 -4.75 5.42
CA LEU A 30 19.28 -5.55 4.39
C LEU A 30 17.75 -5.43 4.49
N GLN A 31 17.19 -5.47 5.68
CA GLN A 31 15.75 -5.28 5.90
C GLN A 31 15.29 -3.90 5.39
N GLN A 32 16.04 -2.84 5.69
CA GLN A 32 15.72 -1.50 5.18
C GLN A 32 15.79 -1.44 3.65
N THR A 33 16.82 -2.03 3.05
CA THR A 33 16.97 -2.08 1.60
C THR A 33 15.79 -2.80 0.92
N ILE A 34 15.35 -3.92 1.50
CA ILE A 34 14.19 -4.68 1.00
C ILE A 34 12.91 -3.82 1.11
N LEU A 35 12.71 -3.14 2.22
CA LEU A 35 11.55 -2.28 2.44
C LEU A 35 11.52 -1.11 1.43
N ASP A 36 12.66 -0.48 1.18
CA ASP A 36 12.76 0.63 0.23
C ASP A 36 12.52 0.16 -1.21
N ALA A 37 13.07 -1.00 -1.58
CA ALA A 37 12.82 -1.62 -2.88
C ALA A 37 11.34 -1.96 -3.06
N TYR A 38 10.69 -2.48 -2.03
CA TYR A 38 9.26 -2.78 -2.02
C TYR A 38 8.41 -1.52 -2.22
N LYS A 39 8.66 -0.45 -1.45
CA LYS A 39 7.97 0.83 -1.60
C LYS A 39 8.14 1.42 -3.01
N SER A 40 9.35 1.33 -3.56
CA SER A 40 9.62 1.77 -4.93
C SER A 40 8.83 0.97 -5.96
N THR A 41 8.73 -0.34 -5.78
CA THR A 41 7.96 -1.22 -6.67
C THR A 41 6.47 -0.86 -6.66
N ILE A 42 5.87 -0.64 -5.48
CA ILE A 42 4.47 -0.22 -5.35
C ILE A 42 4.23 1.10 -6.10
N LYS A 43 5.09 2.09 -5.89
CA LYS A 43 4.99 3.39 -6.58
C LYS A 43 5.09 3.25 -8.10
N THR A 44 5.97 2.37 -8.57
CA THR A 44 6.12 2.10 -10.01
C THR A 44 4.87 1.42 -10.58
N LEU A 45 4.29 0.47 -9.86
CA LEU A 45 3.04 -0.18 -10.28
C LEU A 45 1.88 0.81 -10.34
N ALA A 46 1.73 1.67 -9.33
CA ALA A 46 0.71 2.72 -9.31
C ALA A 46 0.89 3.68 -10.50
N ALA A 47 2.12 4.13 -10.76
CA ALA A 47 2.43 5.00 -11.89
C ALA A 47 2.13 4.32 -13.25
N ALA A 48 2.34 3.00 -13.36
CA ALA A 48 2.02 2.26 -14.57
C ALA A 48 0.50 2.17 -14.80
N ILE A 49 -0.30 2.09 -13.75
CA ILE A 49 -1.77 2.13 -13.83
C ILE A 49 -2.25 3.54 -14.16
N ASP A 50 -1.70 4.55 -13.49
CA ASP A 50 -2.00 5.96 -13.80
C ASP A 50 -1.69 6.29 -15.29
N ALA A 51 -0.63 5.71 -15.85
CA ALA A 51 -0.27 5.90 -17.26
C ALA A 51 -1.26 5.22 -18.25
N LYS A 52 -1.98 4.19 -17.79
CA LYS A 52 -3.02 3.52 -18.58
C LYS A 52 -4.29 4.37 -18.73
N ASP A 53 -4.57 5.24 -17.75
CA ASP A 53 -5.72 6.14 -17.70
C ASP A 53 -5.22 7.60 -17.88
N PRO A 54 -5.41 8.22 -19.06
CA PRO A 54 -4.84 9.54 -19.35
C PRO A 54 -5.33 10.66 -18.43
N TYR A 55 -6.43 10.43 -17.73
CA TYR A 55 -6.98 11.40 -16.78
C TYR A 55 -6.33 11.32 -15.37
N THR A 56 -5.50 10.30 -15.11
CA THR A 56 -5.00 9.97 -13.77
C THR A 56 -3.50 10.19 -13.58
N CYS A 57 -2.80 10.89 -14.47
CA CYS A 57 -1.36 11.15 -14.29
C CYS A 57 -1.05 11.75 -12.90
N GLY A 58 -0.31 11.00 -12.07
CA GLY A 58 0.00 11.37 -10.69
C GLY A 58 -1.21 11.45 -9.75
N HIS A 59 -2.34 10.88 -10.15
CA HIS A 59 -3.56 10.85 -9.34
C HIS A 59 -3.35 10.01 -8.08
N SER A 60 -2.85 8.79 -8.21
CA SER A 60 -2.64 7.88 -7.08
C SER A 60 -1.72 8.49 -6.02
N GLN A 61 -0.70 9.22 -6.42
CA GLN A 61 0.19 9.93 -5.49
C GLN A 61 -0.56 11.05 -4.73
N ARG A 62 -1.35 11.87 -5.42
CA ARG A 62 -2.13 12.95 -4.78
C ARG A 62 -3.20 12.40 -3.85
N VAL A 63 -3.90 11.34 -4.26
CA VAL A 63 -4.90 10.67 -3.40
C VAL A 63 -4.24 10.16 -2.13
N MET A 64 -3.08 9.52 -2.23
CA MET A 64 -2.32 9.07 -1.06
C MET A 64 -1.97 10.24 -0.14
N GLU A 65 -1.45 11.34 -0.65
CA GLU A 65 -1.09 12.52 0.14
C GLU A 65 -2.30 13.09 0.90
N TYR A 66 -3.44 13.25 0.22
CA TYR A 66 -4.67 13.74 0.87
C TYR A 66 -5.24 12.76 1.88
N ALA A 67 -5.22 11.46 1.58
CA ALA A 67 -5.67 10.43 2.51
C ALA A 67 -4.83 10.43 3.79
N LEU A 68 -3.50 10.55 3.68
CA LEU A 68 -2.61 10.62 4.84
C LEU A 68 -2.83 11.90 5.68
N MET A 69 -3.08 13.04 5.03
CA MET A 69 -3.46 14.28 5.74
C MET A 69 -4.78 14.09 6.52
N ALA A 70 -5.78 13.48 5.89
CA ALA A 70 -7.04 13.16 6.55
C ALA A 70 -6.82 12.16 7.68
N GLY A 71 -6.12 11.07 7.46
CA GLY A 71 -5.79 10.05 8.46
C GLY A 71 -5.12 10.65 9.70
N THR A 72 -4.20 11.60 9.51
CA THR A 72 -3.58 12.36 10.60
C THR A 72 -4.61 13.15 11.39
N SER A 73 -5.54 13.82 10.71
CA SER A 73 -6.61 14.61 11.35
C SER A 73 -7.58 13.74 12.16
N PHE A 74 -7.77 12.49 11.73
CA PHE A 74 -8.56 11.48 12.47
C PHE A 74 -7.74 10.69 13.49
N SER A 75 -6.46 11.04 13.70
CA SER A 75 -5.57 10.40 14.69
C SER A 75 -5.45 8.88 14.49
N LEU A 76 -5.36 8.44 13.24
CA LEU A 76 -5.11 7.03 12.94
C LEU A 76 -3.79 6.56 13.55
N SER A 77 -3.72 5.28 13.97
CA SER A 77 -2.49 4.67 14.47
C SER A 77 -1.41 4.60 13.38
N GLY A 78 -0.15 4.42 13.75
CA GLY A 78 0.93 4.25 12.78
C GLY A 78 0.68 3.08 11.82
N GLU A 79 0.15 1.97 12.32
CA GLU A 79 -0.20 0.79 11.50
C GLU A 79 -1.36 1.11 10.54
N ASP A 80 -2.40 1.78 11.00
CA ASP A 80 -3.53 2.16 10.14
C ASP A 80 -3.11 3.19 9.07
N MET A 81 -2.16 4.07 9.39
CA MET A 81 -1.58 5.01 8.42
C MET A 81 -0.80 4.29 7.32
N GLU A 82 -0.03 3.25 7.64
CA GLU A 82 0.66 2.43 6.63
C GLU A 82 -0.35 1.69 5.73
N VAL A 83 -1.39 1.13 6.32
CA VAL A 83 -2.48 0.47 5.58
C VAL A 83 -3.17 1.47 4.64
N LEU A 84 -3.44 2.69 5.12
CA LEU A 84 -4.05 3.75 4.33
C LEU A 84 -3.13 4.21 3.19
N GLU A 85 -1.81 4.36 3.44
CA GLU A 85 -0.82 4.69 2.40
C GLU A 85 -0.86 3.69 1.25
N HIS A 86 -0.79 2.39 1.60
CA HIS A 86 -0.81 1.32 0.61
C HIS A 86 -2.14 1.24 -0.14
N ALA A 87 -3.25 1.40 0.56
CA ALA A 87 -4.57 1.36 -0.07
C ALA A 87 -4.77 2.54 -1.03
N ALA A 88 -4.44 3.75 -0.59
CA ALA A 88 -4.62 4.95 -1.39
C ALA A 88 -3.78 4.93 -2.68
N ILE A 89 -2.53 4.46 -2.61
CA ILE A 89 -1.66 4.39 -3.80
C ILE A 89 -2.06 3.28 -4.76
N LEU A 90 -2.69 2.20 -4.27
CA LEU A 90 -3.07 1.01 -5.04
C LEU A 90 -4.57 0.90 -5.30
N HIS A 91 -5.40 1.90 -4.91
CA HIS A 91 -6.86 1.79 -5.00
C HIS A 91 -7.35 1.39 -6.40
N ASP A 92 -6.71 1.89 -7.41
CA ASP A 92 -7.04 1.69 -8.83
C ASP A 92 -6.27 0.55 -9.51
N ILE A 93 -5.46 -0.24 -8.79
CA ILE A 93 -4.62 -1.29 -9.39
C ILE A 93 -5.43 -2.29 -10.23
N GLY A 94 -6.67 -2.53 -9.87
CA GLY A 94 -7.56 -3.43 -10.59
C GLY A 94 -7.97 -2.94 -11.99
N LYS A 95 -7.78 -1.67 -12.32
CA LYS A 95 -7.99 -1.13 -13.68
C LYS A 95 -7.11 -1.80 -14.73
N ILE A 96 -6.05 -2.51 -14.30
CA ILE A 96 -5.23 -3.32 -15.22
C ILE A 96 -6.06 -4.37 -15.99
N SER A 97 -7.15 -4.84 -15.40
CA SER A 97 -8.07 -5.82 -16.01
C SER A 97 -9.09 -5.21 -16.97
N VAL A 98 -9.21 -3.89 -17.01
CA VAL A 98 -10.17 -3.19 -17.87
C VAL A 98 -9.56 -3.00 -19.25
N ASP A 99 -10.32 -3.31 -20.31
CA ASP A 99 -9.91 -3.08 -21.70
C ASP A 99 -9.69 -1.58 -21.95
N ASP A 100 -8.59 -1.22 -22.61
CA ASP A 100 -8.24 0.18 -22.90
C ASP A 100 -9.31 0.89 -23.74
N ARG A 101 -10.03 0.16 -24.59
CA ARG A 101 -11.15 0.70 -25.37
C ARG A 101 -12.33 1.12 -24.51
N ILE A 102 -12.49 0.52 -23.33
CA ILE A 102 -13.53 0.89 -22.36
C ILE A 102 -13.02 2.02 -21.47
N LEU A 103 -11.82 1.87 -20.93
CA LEU A 103 -11.22 2.85 -20.03
C LEU A 103 -11.05 4.21 -20.69
N ASN A 104 -10.63 4.22 -21.96
CA ASN A 104 -10.34 5.44 -22.75
C ASN A 104 -11.45 5.77 -23.75
N LYS A 105 -12.67 5.24 -23.57
CA LYS A 105 -13.78 5.47 -24.50
C LYS A 105 -14.18 6.95 -24.57
N PRO A 106 -14.13 7.57 -25.74
CA PRO A 106 -14.65 8.92 -25.90
C PRO A 106 -16.18 8.88 -25.88
N GLY A 107 -16.79 9.25 -24.75
CA GLY A 107 -18.24 9.30 -24.61
C GLY A 107 -18.80 8.42 -23.48
N PRO A 108 -20.13 8.31 -23.37
CA PRO A 108 -20.75 7.57 -22.30
C PRO A 108 -20.49 6.06 -22.42
N LEU A 109 -20.34 5.40 -21.28
CA LEU A 109 -20.18 3.96 -21.17
C LEU A 109 -21.55 3.29 -21.28
N ALA A 110 -21.60 2.15 -21.96
CA ALA A 110 -22.76 1.26 -21.94
C ALA A 110 -22.87 0.55 -20.58
N PRO A 111 -24.05 0.03 -20.21
CA PRO A 111 -24.22 -0.64 -18.91
C PRO A 111 -23.23 -1.79 -18.67
N ASP A 112 -22.96 -2.62 -19.67
CA ASP A 112 -22.01 -3.72 -19.60
C ASP A 112 -20.54 -3.26 -19.49
N GLU A 113 -20.21 -2.10 -20.06
CA GLU A 113 -18.90 -1.47 -19.92
C GLU A 113 -18.71 -0.90 -18.50
N TRP A 114 -19.77 -0.30 -17.94
CA TRP A 114 -19.79 0.15 -16.55
C TRP A 114 -19.55 -0.97 -15.56
N GLU A 115 -20.17 -2.13 -15.77
CA GLU A 115 -19.95 -3.31 -14.92
C GLU A 115 -18.49 -3.74 -14.91
N LYS A 116 -17.81 -3.69 -16.05
CA LYS A 116 -16.37 -4.02 -16.15
C LYS A 116 -15.51 -3.03 -15.38
N ILE A 117 -15.82 -1.74 -15.44
CA ILE A 117 -15.10 -0.73 -14.64
C ILE A 117 -15.40 -0.93 -13.16
N ARG A 118 -16.66 -1.12 -12.76
CA ARG A 118 -17.04 -1.33 -11.35
C ARG A 118 -16.44 -2.58 -10.72
N ALA A 119 -15.93 -3.50 -11.51
CA ALA A 119 -15.25 -4.67 -11.00
C ALA A 119 -13.83 -4.38 -10.47
N HIS A 120 -13.19 -3.23 -10.86
CA HIS A 120 -11.79 -2.99 -10.52
C HIS A 120 -11.48 -2.99 -9.02
N PRO A 121 -12.34 -2.51 -8.07
CA PRO A 121 -12.00 -2.57 -6.66
C PRO A 121 -11.88 -4.02 -6.16
N VAL A 122 -12.77 -4.89 -6.62
CA VAL A 122 -12.75 -6.32 -6.27
C VAL A 122 -11.53 -7.01 -6.87
N VAL A 123 -11.23 -6.72 -8.14
CA VAL A 123 -10.06 -7.26 -8.82
C VAL A 123 -8.78 -6.78 -8.15
N GLY A 124 -8.66 -5.48 -7.87
CA GLY A 124 -7.52 -4.88 -7.20
C GLY A 124 -7.29 -5.48 -5.81
N ALA A 125 -8.34 -5.58 -5.00
CA ALA A 125 -8.27 -6.22 -3.69
C ALA A 125 -7.78 -7.68 -3.78
N ASN A 126 -8.30 -8.46 -4.73
CA ASN A 126 -7.87 -9.83 -4.94
C ASN A 126 -6.41 -9.96 -5.39
N MET A 127 -5.88 -8.98 -6.12
CA MET A 127 -4.48 -8.98 -6.56
C MET A 127 -3.50 -8.80 -5.40
N ILE A 128 -3.88 -8.04 -4.37
CA ILE A 128 -2.97 -7.65 -3.29
C ILE A 128 -3.21 -8.37 -1.96
N LYS A 129 -4.34 -9.07 -1.78
CA LYS A 129 -4.75 -9.66 -0.49
C LYS A 129 -3.77 -10.70 0.07
N ASP A 130 -3.09 -11.46 -0.81
CA ASP A 130 -2.16 -12.52 -0.42
C ASP A 130 -0.70 -12.02 -0.34
N ILE A 131 -0.46 -10.73 -0.61
CA ILE A 131 0.86 -10.12 -0.47
C ILE A 131 1.05 -9.74 1.00
N PRO A 132 2.13 -10.23 1.67
CA PRO A 132 2.46 -9.78 3.03
C PRO A 132 2.42 -8.24 3.11
N PHE A 133 1.95 -7.68 4.20
CA PHE A 133 1.74 -6.24 4.48
C PHE A 133 0.68 -5.50 3.63
N LEU A 134 0.17 -6.07 2.54
CA LEU A 134 -0.93 -5.48 1.76
C LEU A 134 -2.31 -6.07 2.10
N GLY A 135 -2.35 -7.19 2.80
CA GLY A 135 -3.59 -7.88 3.11
C GLY A 135 -4.65 -6.98 3.76
N LYS A 136 -4.26 -6.13 4.73
CA LYS A 136 -5.16 -5.16 5.35
C LYS A 136 -5.58 -4.04 4.40
N ALA A 137 -4.68 -3.58 3.53
CA ALA A 137 -4.97 -2.57 2.52
C ALA A 137 -5.97 -3.07 1.47
N SER A 138 -6.03 -4.38 1.21
CA SER A 138 -6.95 -4.97 0.25
C SER A 138 -8.42 -4.69 0.59
N GLU A 139 -8.76 -4.65 1.87
CA GLU A 139 -10.11 -4.32 2.33
C GLU A 139 -10.48 -2.87 2.00
N LEU A 140 -9.55 -1.93 2.18
CA LEU A 140 -9.77 -0.53 1.81
C LEU A 140 -9.87 -0.37 0.29
N VAL A 141 -9.00 -1.03 -0.47
CA VAL A 141 -9.05 -1.06 -1.94
C VAL A 141 -10.38 -1.62 -2.43
N ARG A 142 -10.91 -2.65 -1.78
CA ARG A 142 -12.19 -3.23 -2.15
C ARG A 142 -13.34 -2.25 -2.03
N HIS A 143 -13.32 -1.37 -1.00
CA HIS A 143 -14.45 -0.55 -0.59
C HIS A 143 -14.29 0.95 -0.86
N HIS A 144 -13.27 1.39 -1.61
CA HIS A 144 -13.02 2.81 -1.87
C HIS A 144 -14.10 3.51 -2.73
N HIS A 145 -14.98 2.75 -3.36
CA HIS A 145 -16.15 3.28 -4.09
C HIS A 145 -17.47 3.08 -3.33
N GLU A 146 -17.43 2.68 -2.06
CA GLU A 146 -18.63 2.69 -1.25
C GLU A 146 -19.03 4.12 -0.91
N TRP A 147 -20.32 4.37 -0.91
CA TRP A 147 -20.87 5.66 -0.56
C TRP A 147 -21.52 5.58 0.81
N TYR A 148 -21.35 6.62 1.61
CA TYR A 148 -21.87 6.68 2.97
C TYR A 148 -23.39 6.40 3.05
N ASN A 149 -24.14 6.66 1.98
CA ASN A 149 -25.58 6.41 1.85
C ASN A 149 -25.95 5.01 1.32
N GLY A 150 -25.00 4.08 1.23
CA GLY A 150 -25.21 2.70 0.77
C GLY A 150 -25.44 2.52 -0.73
N LYS A 151 -25.28 3.58 -1.54
CA LYS A 151 -25.47 3.53 -3.00
C LYS A 151 -24.16 3.29 -3.77
N GLY A 152 -23.08 3.04 -3.04
CA GLY A 152 -21.77 2.71 -3.59
C GLY A 152 -21.68 1.27 -4.08
N TYR A 153 -20.46 0.85 -4.36
CA TYR A 153 -20.13 -0.52 -4.79
C TYR A 153 -18.75 -0.92 -4.26
N PRO A 154 -18.43 -2.22 -4.21
CA PRO A 154 -19.17 -3.38 -4.71
C PRO A 154 -20.19 -3.96 -3.71
N GLY A 155 -20.11 -3.62 -2.42
CA GLY A 155 -20.89 -4.26 -1.35
C GLY A 155 -22.18 -3.53 -1.03
N GLY A 156 -22.31 -2.24 -1.37
CA GLY A 156 -23.40 -1.39 -0.93
C GLY A 156 -23.38 -1.16 0.58
N LEU A 157 -22.17 -1.07 1.16
CA LEU A 157 -21.99 -0.79 2.57
C LEU A 157 -22.49 0.62 2.90
N GLU A 158 -23.06 0.81 4.09
CA GLU A 158 -23.63 2.08 4.51
C GLU A 158 -22.98 2.57 5.82
N GLY A 159 -22.79 3.89 5.90
CA GLY A 159 -22.35 4.56 7.12
C GLY A 159 -21.03 4.03 7.64
N GLU A 160 -21.01 3.65 8.92
CA GLU A 160 -19.82 3.13 9.60
C GLU A 160 -19.50 1.67 9.25
N GLY A 161 -20.38 0.97 8.51
CA GLY A 161 -20.06 -0.33 7.93
C GLY A 161 -18.97 -0.27 6.86
N ILE A 162 -18.69 0.93 6.31
CA ILE A 162 -17.56 1.14 5.40
C ILE A 162 -16.28 1.28 6.24
N PRO A 163 -15.20 0.53 5.93
CA PRO A 163 -13.93 0.67 6.63
C PRO A 163 -13.46 2.13 6.68
N MET A 164 -12.94 2.58 7.83
CA MET A 164 -12.60 3.98 8.05
C MET A 164 -11.67 4.54 6.97
N GLY A 165 -10.59 3.81 6.64
CA GLY A 165 -9.65 4.25 5.60
C GLY A 165 -10.25 4.30 4.20
N ALA A 166 -11.35 3.59 3.92
CA ALA A 166 -12.05 3.66 2.64
C ALA A 166 -13.05 4.84 2.57
N ARG A 167 -13.33 5.47 3.72
CA ARG A 167 -14.16 6.69 3.82
C ARG A 167 -13.34 7.99 3.69
N LEU A 168 -12.02 7.89 3.84
CA LEU A 168 -11.09 9.02 3.75
C LEU A 168 -10.68 9.29 2.32
#